data_dcc8c6e0ca3998e37c6b5ff07c8f5083
#
_entry.id   dcc8c6e0ca3998e37c6b5ff07c8f5083
#
_cell.length_a   1.000
_cell.length_b   1.000
_cell.length_c   1.000
_cell.angle_alpha   90.00
_cell.angle_beta   90.00
_cell.angle_gamma   90.00
#
_symmetry.space_group_name_H-M   'P 1'
#
loop_
_entity.id
_entity.type
_entity.pdbx_description
1 polymer ?
#
loop_
_entity_poly.entity_id
_entity_poly.type
_entity_poly.pdbx_seq_one_letter_code
_entity_poly.pdbx_strand_id
1 'polypeptide(L)'
;MKNLGQLMKQAQAMQQKMAEMQAELESVEMTGIAGGGMVQLTLNGKGDLKRLKIDKSVVDPAETEVLEDLIVAAFNDARTKVNAHAEAEMQKLTGGLALPGGMKLPF
;
A
#
# COMPACT_ATOMS: atom_id res chain seq x y z
N MET A 1 -19.41 16.86 -32.56
CA MET A 1 -19.06 15.44 -32.36
C MET A 1 -17.62 15.10 -32.66
N LYS A 2 -16.84 16.09 -33.03
CA LYS A 2 -15.43 15.87 -33.31
C LYS A 2 -14.64 15.40 -32.08
N ASN A 3 -15.16 15.64 -30.87
CA ASN A 3 -14.45 15.33 -29.64
C ASN A 3 -14.72 13.96 -29.08
N LEU A 4 -15.67 13.24 -29.63
CA LEU A 4 -16.03 11.91 -29.10
C LEU A 4 -14.89 10.92 -29.24
N GLY A 5 -14.21 10.91 -30.39
CA GLY A 5 -13.05 10.06 -30.59
C GLY A 5 -11.90 10.38 -29.66
N GLN A 6 -11.68 11.67 -29.38
CA GLN A 6 -10.65 12.11 -28.45
C GLN A 6 -11.00 11.72 -27.01
N LEU A 7 -12.27 11.87 -26.65
CA LEU A 7 -12.72 11.45 -25.30
C LEU A 7 -12.54 9.97 -25.10
N MET A 8 -12.83 9.17 -26.12
CA MET A 8 -12.63 7.73 -26.05
C MET A 8 -11.16 7.36 -25.92
N LYS A 9 -10.29 8.06 -26.66
CA LYS A 9 -8.84 7.84 -26.55
C LYS A 9 -8.33 8.21 -25.17
N GLN A 10 -8.82 9.31 -24.62
CA GLN A 10 -8.43 9.74 -23.28
C GLN A 10 -8.88 8.75 -22.22
N ALA A 11 -10.10 8.21 -22.37
CA ALA A 11 -10.62 7.20 -21.46
C ALA A 11 -9.79 5.92 -21.53
N GLN A 12 -9.41 5.50 -22.73
CA GLN A 12 -8.57 4.32 -22.91
C GLN A 12 -7.18 4.54 -22.32
N ALA A 13 -6.60 5.73 -22.53
CA ALA A 13 -5.30 6.06 -21.97
C ALA A 13 -5.34 6.06 -20.45
N MET A 14 -6.42 6.57 -19.87
CA MET A 14 -6.58 6.58 -18.42
C MET A 14 -6.70 5.16 -17.88
N GLN A 15 -7.50 4.31 -18.54
CA GLN A 15 -7.62 2.91 -18.14
C GLN A 15 -6.28 2.20 -18.19
N GLN A 16 -5.49 2.47 -19.23
CA GLN A 16 -4.18 1.86 -19.35
C GLN A 16 -3.25 2.32 -18.25
N LYS A 17 -3.25 3.61 -17.92
CA LYS A 17 -2.45 4.14 -16.82
C LYS A 17 -2.84 3.53 -15.48
N MET A 18 -4.15 3.38 -15.25
CA MET A 18 -4.62 2.76 -14.02
C MET A 18 -4.20 1.31 -13.92
N ALA A 19 -4.24 0.58 -15.03
CA ALA A 19 -3.79 -0.81 -15.06
C ALA A 19 -2.29 -0.90 -14.77
N GLU A 20 -1.51 0.01 -15.36
CA GLU A 20 -0.06 0.07 -15.11
C GLU A 20 0.25 0.41 -13.65
N MET A 21 -0.51 1.35 -13.07
CA MET A 21 -0.35 1.68 -11.66
C MET A 21 -0.66 0.50 -10.76
N GLN A 22 -1.70 -0.25 -11.07
CA GLN A 22 -2.05 -1.42 -10.29
C GLN A 22 -0.98 -2.50 -10.39
N ALA A 23 -0.41 -2.69 -11.57
CA ALA A 23 0.68 -3.62 -11.75
C ALA A 23 1.92 -3.19 -10.97
N GLU A 24 2.23 -1.89 -10.96
CA GLU A 24 3.32 -1.35 -10.17
C GLU A 24 3.09 -1.57 -8.68
N LEU A 25 1.87 -1.34 -8.20
CA LEU A 25 1.55 -1.54 -6.80
C LEU A 25 1.77 -2.99 -6.37
N GLU A 26 1.48 -3.94 -7.25
CA GLU A 26 1.73 -5.35 -6.94
C GLU A 26 3.21 -5.65 -6.73
N SER A 27 4.09 -4.95 -7.42
CA SER A 27 5.53 -5.17 -7.34
C SER A 27 6.23 -4.33 -6.29
N VAL A 28 5.59 -3.26 -5.80
CA VAL A 28 6.14 -2.43 -4.73
C VAL A 28 6.01 -3.17 -3.41
N GLU A 29 7.07 -3.12 -2.60
CA GLU A 29 7.10 -3.80 -1.31
C GLU A 29 7.42 -2.82 -0.20
N MET A 30 6.63 -2.90 0.87
CA MET A 30 6.80 -2.09 2.07
C MET A 30 6.96 -3.02 3.26
N THR A 31 8.02 -2.82 4.03
CA THR A 31 8.32 -3.67 5.17
C THR A 31 7.97 -2.94 6.45
N GLY A 32 7.18 -3.61 7.29
CA GLY A 32 6.87 -3.16 8.65
C GLY A 32 7.64 -3.98 9.66
N ILE A 33 8.06 -3.34 10.71
CA ILE A 33 8.83 -4.00 11.77
C ILE A 33 8.25 -3.67 13.14
N ALA A 34 8.42 -4.57 14.06
CA ALA A 34 8.05 -4.37 15.45
C ALA A 34 9.05 -5.10 16.36
N GLY A 35 9.14 -4.64 17.62
CA GLY A 35 10.01 -5.26 18.61
C GLY A 35 11.49 -5.19 18.22
N GLY A 36 11.91 -4.06 17.63
CA GLY A 36 13.32 -3.93 17.24
C GLY A 36 13.73 -4.84 16.10
N GLY A 37 12.78 -5.28 15.30
CA GLY A 37 13.05 -6.16 14.16
C GLY A 37 12.76 -7.63 14.45
N MET A 38 12.23 -7.95 15.65
CA MET A 38 11.89 -9.35 15.98
C MET A 38 10.76 -9.88 15.12
N VAL A 39 9.86 -9.02 14.68
CA VAL A 39 8.82 -9.37 13.72
C VAL A 39 8.91 -8.40 12.56
N GLN A 40 9.02 -8.94 11.38
CA GLN A 40 9.06 -8.17 10.14
C GLN A 40 8.04 -8.76 9.19
N LEU A 41 7.30 -7.91 8.50
CA LEU A 41 6.43 -8.38 7.44
C LEU A 41 6.47 -7.42 6.27
N THR A 42 6.18 -7.96 5.11
CA THR A 42 6.22 -7.19 3.87
C THR A 42 4.88 -7.27 3.18
N LEU A 43 4.32 -6.09 2.93
CA LEU A 43 3.11 -5.94 2.13
C LEU A 43 3.49 -5.40 0.77
N ASN A 44 2.70 -5.74 -0.25
CA ASN A 44 2.85 -5.03 -1.52
C ASN A 44 2.06 -3.72 -1.47
N GLY A 45 2.12 -2.94 -2.54
CA GLY A 45 1.43 -1.66 -2.59
C GLY A 45 -0.09 -1.77 -2.53
N LYS A 46 -0.65 -2.94 -2.76
CA LYS A 46 -2.09 -3.20 -2.61
C LYS A 46 -2.47 -3.60 -1.20
N GLY A 47 -1.50 -3.86 -0.33
CA GLY A 47 -1.75 -4.29 1.02
C GLY A 47 -1.76 -5.79 1.22
N ASP A 48 -1.37 -6.56 0.20
CA ASP A 48 -1.28 -8.01 0.33
C ASP A 48 -0.02 -8.39 1.11
N LEU A 49 -0.16 -9.34 2.00
CA LEU A 49 0.97 -9.84 2.79
C LEU A 49 1.79 -10.81 1.93
N LYS A 50 3.05 -10.45 1.70
CA LYS A 50 3.94 -11.24 0.87
C LYS A 50 4.87 -12.14 1.69
N ARG A 51 5.39 -11.62 2.79
CA ARG A 51 6.32 -12.35 3.64
C ARG A 51 6.11 -11.96 5.08
N LEU A 52 6.39 -12.92 5.96
CA LEU A 52 6.37 -12.70 7.40
C LEU A 52 7.59 -13.41 7.98
N LYS A 53 8.38 -12.67 8.75
CA LYS A 53 9.55 -13.20 9.40
C LYS A 53 9.45 -12.96 10.90
N ILE A 54 9.56 -14.03 11.67
CA ILE A 54 9.44 -13.99 13.12
C ILE A 54 10.72 -14.53 13.73
N ASP A 55 11.31 -13.79 14.65
CA ASP A 55 12.47 -14.26 15.39
C ASP A 55 12.03 -15.35 16.36
N LYS A 56 12.82 -16.39 16.46
CA LYS A 56 12.49 -17.53 17.33
C LYS A 56 12.37 -17.14 18.80
N SER A 57 13.07 -16.09 19.23
CA SER A 57 13.06 -15.65 20.62
C SER A 57 11.69 -15.18 21.09
N VAL A 58 10.82 -14.76 20.15
CA VAL A 58 9.47 -14.29 20.51
C VAL A 58 8.41 -15.39 20.33
N VAL A 59 8.81 -16.57 19.95
CA VAL A 59 7.89 -17.71 19.82
C VAL A 59 7.91 -18.50 21.13
N ASP A 60 7.06 -18.08 22.03
CA ASP A 60 6.95 -18.68 23.37
C ASP A 60 5.49 -19.07 23.60
N PRO A 61 5.19 -20.38 23.72
CA PRO A 61 3.81 -20.82 23.94
C PRO A 61 3.19 -20.27 25.22
N ALA A 62 4.01 -19.86 26.19
CA ALA A 62 3.49 -19.29 27.42
C ALA A 62 3.15 -17.80 27.28
N GLU A 63 3.62 -17.15 26.22
CA GLU A 63 3.42 -15.71 26.01
C GLU A 63 3.01 -15.40 24.58
N THR A 64 1.97 -16.08 24.12
CA THR A 64 1.48 -15.89 22.75
C THR A 64 0.97 -14.48 22.48
N GLU A 65 0.47 -13.78 23.51
CA GLU A 65 -0.03 -12.42 23.37
C GLU A 65 1.05 -11.45 22.92
N VAL A 66 2.29 -11.66 23.41
CA VAL A 66 3.41 -10.82 22.99
C VAL A 66 3.63 -10.93 21.49
N LEU A 67 3.63 -12.15 20.97
CA LEU A 67 3.81 -12.40 19.53
C LEU A 67 2.66 -11.80 18.74
N GLU A 68 1.44 -12.00 19.21
CA GLU A 68 0.26 -11.45 18.55
C GLU A 68 0.34 -9.94 18.45
N ASP A 69 0.70 -9.26 19.53
CA ASP A 69 0.82 -7.81 19.56
C ASP A 69 1.93 -7.31 18.64
N LEU A 70 3.04 -8.04 18.58
CA LEU A 70 4.15 -7.69 17.68
C LEU A 70 3.74 -7.80 16.21
N ILE A 71 2.99 -8.83 15.87
CA ILE A 71 2.49 -9.00 14.50
C ILE A 71 1.54 -7.87 14.13
N VAL A 72 0.64 -7.52 15.03
CA VAL A 72 -0.29 -6.40 14.80
C VAL A 72 0.48 -5.10 14.60
N ALA A 73 1.47 -4.83 15.44
CA ALA A 73 2.27 -3.61 15.35
C ALA A 73 3.06 -3.57 14.03
N ALA A 74 3.66 -4.69 13.64
CA ALA A 74 4.41 -4.77 12.39
C ALA A 74 3.51 -4.55 11.18
N PHE A 75 2.31 -5.13 11.22
CA PHE A 75 1.34 -4.95 10.14
C PHE A 75 0.91 -3.49 10.03
N ASN A 76 0.60 -2.86 11.14
CA ASN A 76 0.18 -1.46 11.13
C ASN A 76 1.30 -0.55 10.64
N ASP A 77 2.53 -0.84 10.99
CA ASP A 77 3.68 -0.10 10.48
C ASP A 77 3.79 -0.22 8.95
N ALA A 78 3.70 -1.44 8.44
CA ALA A 78 3.72 -1.68 6.99
C ALA A 78 2.53 -1.01 6.30
N ARG A 79 1.35 -1.10 6.89
CA ARG A 79 0.13 -0.52 6.32
C ARG A 79 0.23 1.00 6.22
N THR A 80 0.80 1.64 7.24
CA THR A 80 1.04 3.08 7.19
C THR A 80 1.93 3.46 6.01
N LYS A 81 2.97 2.67 5.76
CA LYS A 81 3.86 2.90 4.63
C LYS A 81 3.16 2.69 3.29
N VAL A 82 2.32 1.65 3.20
CA VAL A 82 1.52 1.39 2.00
C VAL A 82 0.58 2.56 1.72
N ASN A 83 -0.10 3.04 2.74
CA ASN A 83 -1.04 4.15 2.58
C ASN A 83 -0.33 5.44 2.15
N ALA A 84 0.83 5.73 2.73
CA ALA A 84 1.61 6.90 2.36
C ALA A 84 2.08 6.81 0.90
N HIS A 85 2.50 5.62 0.47
CA HIS A 85 2.91 5.41 -0.92
C HIS A 85 1.74 5.62 -1.87
N ALA A 86 0.57 5.08 -1.53
CA ALA A 86 -0.63 5.22 -2.36
C ALA A 86 -1.03 6.69 -2.52
N GLU A 87 -0.96 7.46 -1.43
CA GLU A 87 -1.26 8.88 -1.49
C GLU A 87 -0.28 9.63 -2.38
N ALA A 88 1.01 9.31 -2.26
CA ALA A 88 2.04 9.96 -3.08
C ALA A 88 1.85 9.65 -4.57
N GLU A 89 1.52 8.40 -4.90
CA GLU A 89 1.26 8.00 -6.29
C GLU A 89 0.02 8.68 -6.85
N MET A 90 -1.00 8.83 -6.01
CA MET A 90 -2.23 9.49 -6.44
C MET A 90 -1.99 10.97 -6.72
N GLN A 91 -1.17 11.63 -5.91
CA GLN A 91 -0.81 13.03 -6.15
C GLN A 91 -0.06 13.18 -7.46
N LYS A 92 0.81 12.25 -7.80
CA LYS A 92 1.50 12.26 -9.09
C LYS A 92 0.52 12.11 -10.25
N LEU A 93 -0.47 11.24 -10.09
CA LEU A 93 -1.46 11.00 -11.13
C LEU A 93 -2.33 12.21 -11.39
N THR A 94 -2.69 12.93 -10.34
CA THR A 94 -3.52 14.14 -10.48
C THR A 94 -2.72 15.35 -10.98
N GLY A 95 -1.41 15.20 -11.17
CA GLY A 95 -0.56 16.26 -11.65
C GLY A 95 -0.44 17.43 -10.70
N GLY A 96 -0.59 17.20 -9.41
CA GLY A 96 -0.54 18.25 -8.41
C GLY A 96 -1.83 19.01 -8.27
N LEU A 97 -2.90 18.58 -8.93
CA LEU A 97 -4.21 19.19 -8.75
C LEU A 97 -4.69 18.94 -7.32
N ALA A 98 -4.95 20.04 -6.60
CA ALA A 98 -5.47 19.94 -5.26
C ALA A 98 -6.90 19.39 -5.32
N LEU A 99 -7.17 18.36 -4.54
CA LEU A 99 -8.52 17.85 -4.42
C LEU A 99 -9.35 18.88 -3.66
N PRO A 100 -10.53 19.24 -4.20
CA PRO A 100 -11.34 20.26 -3.56
C PRO A 100 -11.87 19.81 -2.22
N GLY A 101 -11.82 20.74 -1.26
CA GLY A 101 -12.59 20.66 -0.04
C GLY A 101 -12.38 19.46 0.84
N GLY A 102 -11.18 18.95 0.96
CA GLY A 102 -10.92 17.85 1.88
C GLY A 102 -11.46 16.49 1.44
N MET A 103 -11.67 16.32 0.15
CA MET A 103 -12.03 15.00 -0.39
C MET A 103 -10.91 14.01 -0.12
N LYS A 104 -11.23 12.97 0.61
CA LYS A 104 -10.30 11.89 0.86
C LYS A 104 -10.53 10.79 -0.16
N LEU A 105 -9.42 10.27 -0.69
CA LEU A 105 -9.49 9.14 -1.58
C LEU A 105 -9.82 7.87 -0.79
N PRO A 106 -10.53 6.91 -1.41
CA PRO A 106 -11.02 5.72 -0.70
C PRO A 106 -9.95 4.64 -0.52
N PHE A 107 -8.81 5.01 -0.02
CA PHE A 107 -7.81 4.03 0.36
C PHE A 107 -7.07 4.39 1.61
#